data_cd69af2c4409263f52da2e4fdaf512eb
#
_entry.id   cd69af2c4409263f52da2e4fdaf512eb
#
_cell.length_a   1.000
_cell.length_b   1.000
_cell.length_c   1.000
_cell.angle_alpha   90.00
_cell.angle_beta   90.00
_cell.angle_gamma   90.00
#
_symmetry.space_group_name_H-M   'P 1'
#
loop_
_entity.id
_entity.type
_entity.pdbx_description
1 polymer ?
#
loop_
_entity_poly.entity_id
_entity_poly.type
_entity_poly.pdbx_seq_one_letter_code
_entity_poly.pdbx_strand_id
1 'polypeptide(L)'
;KNKKPDLKLVSDKVKITKIPKAKEQPLTAKQLEFAQLIADGFTKADAFRKAYDVSPDTKDKSVHEMASKTFANTKVLSRIKAIQHQKAEDQRMLGIKQAEFIMKQLEKEATDMDNNSASRIRALELMGKTHMVGLFADKLEIKSENINMTADELEDQLKDKLQKLLNNN
;
A
#
# COMPACT_ATOMS: atom_id res chain seq x y z
N LYS A 1 -21.39 13.91 -57.56
CA LYS A 1 -20.03 13.29 -57.50
C LYS A 1 -19.30 13.92 -56.33
N ASN A 2 -19.43 13.28 -55.13
CA ASN A 2 -18.73 13.72 -53.93
C ASN A 2 -17.35 13.05 -53.88
N LYS A 3 -16.30 13.86 -54.05
CA LYS A 3 -14.92 13.44 -53.80
C LYS A 3 -14.67 13.45 -52.31
N LYS A 4 -14.33 12.29 -51.75
CA LYS A 4 -13.78 12.17 -50.38
C LYS A 4 -12.36 12.76 -50.35
N PRO A 5 -11.96 13.50 -49.31
CA PRO A 5 -10.60 13.98 -49.17
C PRO A 5 -9.68 12.81 -48.75
N ASP A 6 -8.56 12.66 -49.47
CA ASP A 6 -7.48 11.74 -49.15
C ASP A 6 -6.75 12.22 -47.88
N LEU A 7 -6.95 11.50 -46.78
CA LEU A 7 -6.15 11.66 -45.58
C LEU A 7 -4.80 10.97 -45.78
N LYS A 8 -3.78 11.74 -46.15
CA LYS A 8 -2.39 11.28 -46.10
C LYS A 8 -1.95 11.17 -44.65
N LEU A 9 -1.79 9.95 -44.19
CA LEU A 9 -1.08 9.62 -42.92
C LEU A 9 0.37 10.13 -43.07
N VAL A 10 0.69 11.23 -42.41
CA VAL A 10 2.06 11.69 -42.20
C VAL A 10 2.67 10.80 -41.14
N SER A 11 3.42 9.82 -41.57
CA SER A 11 4.22 8.97 -40.72
C SER A 11 5.49 9.74 -40.32
N ASP A 12 5.35 10.66 -39.37
CA ASP A 12 6.50 11.23 -38.70
C ASP A 12 7.12 10.16 -37.81
N LYS A 13 8.21 9.57 -38.30
CA LYS A 13 9.09 8.72 -37.52
C LYS A 13 9.66 9.56 -36.38
N VAL A 14 9.00 9.55 -35.22
CA VAL A 14 9.55 10.07 -33.98
C VAL A 14 10.86 9.33 -33.72
N LYS A 15 11.99 9.99 -33.96
CA LYS A 15 13.31 9.49 -33.57
C LYS A 15 13.32 9.48 -32.03
N ILE A 16 13.02 8.33 -31.45
CA ILE A 16 13.24 8.10 -30.04
C ILE A 16 14.77 8.18 -29.82
N THR A 17 15.23 9.36 -29.44
CA THR A 17 16.60 9.54 -28.97
C THR A 17 16.74 8.66 -27.74
N LYS A 18 17.53 7.59 -27.87
CA LYS A 18 17.90 6.73 -26.75
C LYS A 18 18.56 7.62 -25.70
N ILE A 19 17.84 7.93 -24.61
CA ILE A 19 18.41 8.57 -23.44
C ILE A 19 19.59 7.68 -23.02
N PRO A 20 20.83 8.22 -22.96
CA PRO A 20 21.97 7.42 -22.53
C PRO A 20 21.63 6.90 -21.13
N LYS A 21 21.58 5.58 -20.98
CA LYS A 21 21.47 4.96 -19.65
C LYS A 21 22.74 5.38 -18.90
N ALA A 22 22.61 6.41 -18.07
CA ALA A 22 23.65 6.72 -17.08
C ALA A 22 23.95 5.39 -16.37
N LYS A 23 25.23 5.00 -16.29
CA LYS A 23 25.64 3.80 -15.56
C LYS A 23 25.14 3.98 -14.14
N GLU A 24 24.00 3.38 -13.81
CA GLU A 24 23.41 3.47 -12.49
C GLU A 24 24.36 2.77 -11.54
N GLN A 25 25.10 3.55 -10.77
CA GLN A 25 25.93 2.98 -9.72
C GLN A 25 25.01 2.30 -8.71
N PRO A 26 25.28 1.04 -8.33
CA PRO A 26 24.48 0.35 -7.32
C PRO A 26 24.56 1.11 -5.99
N LEU A 27 23.52 0.91 -5.15
CA LEU A 27 23.53 1.43 -3.79
C LEU A 27 24.70 0.81 -3.01
N THR A 28 25.35 1.61 -2.18
CA THR A 28 26.39 1.09 -1.28
C THR A 28 25.78 0.22 -0.19
N ALA A 29 26.58 -0.65 0.44
CA ALA A 29 26.11 -1.51 1.53
C ALA A 29 25.47 -0.68 2.66
N LYS A 30 26.06 0.44 3.06
CA LYS A 30 25.52 1.36 4.07
C LYS A 30 24.19 1.99 3.66
N GLN A 31 24.03 2.33 2.37
CA GLN A 31 22.75 2.84 1.86
C GLN A 31 21.65 1.76 1.83
N LEU A 32 22.01 0.52 1.52
CA LEU A 32 21.08 -0.61 1.58
C LEU A 32 20.62 -0.90 3.01
N GLU A 33 21.54 -0.89 3.95
CA GLU A 33 21.26 -1.07 5.37
C GLU A 33 20.39 0.08 5.91
N PHE A 34 20.71 1.33 5.56
CA PHE A 34 19.88 2.47 5.90
C PHE A 34 18.45 2.32 5.36
N ALA A 35 18.31 1.91 4.09
CA ALA A 35 16.99 1.68 3.50
C ALA A 35 16.21 0.57 4.20
N GLN A 36 16.89 -0.50 4.62
CA GLN A 36 16.28 -1.57 5.38
C GLN A 36 15.78 -1.09 6.75
N LEU A 37 16.62 -0.37 7.51
CA LEU A 37 16.26 0.15 8.83
C LEU A 37 15.07 1.13 8.76
N ILE A 38 15.02 2.00 7.74
CA ILE A 38 13.86 2.86 7.52
C ILE A 38 12.60 2.04 7.24
N ALA A 39 12.70 1.02 6.40
CA ALA A 39 11.58 0.13 6.10
C ALA A 39 11.15 -0.74 7.31
N ASP A 40 12.02 -0.92 8.30
CA ASP A 40 11.76 -1.57 9.58
C ASP A 40 11.10 -0.63 10.61
N GLY A 41 10.98 0.67 10.28
CA GLY A 41 10.29 1.67 11.10
C GLY A 41 11.21 2.51 11.99
N PHE A 42 12.54 2.42 11.83
CA PHE A 42 13.47 3.30 12.54
C PHE A 42 13.34 4.75 12.07
N THR A 43 13.63 5.71 12.97
CA THR A 43 13.74 7.11 12.58
C THR A 43 14.91 7.32 11.63
N LYS A 44 14.88 8.39 10.82
CA LYS A 44 15.98 8.69 9.89
C LYS A 44 17.32 8.83 10.60
N ALA A 45 17.33 9.46 11.78
CA ALA A 45 18.54 9.66 12.57
C ALA A 45 19.09 8.34 13.12
N ASP A 46 18.23 7.49 13.71
CA ASP A 46 18.65 6.20 14.27
C ASP A 46 19.11 5.24 13.18
N ALA A 47 18.39 5.19 12.05
CA ALA A 47 18.77 4.40 10.90
C ALA A 47 20.14 4.84 10.36
N PHE A 48 20.39 6.15 10.32
CA PHE A 48 21.67 6.69 9.86
C PHE A 48 22.81 6.35 10.84
N ARG A 49 22.58 6.53 12.15
CA ARG A 49 23.58 6.17 13.17
C ARG A 49 24.00 4.71 13.08
N LYS A 50 23.03 3.79 12.91
CA LYS A 50 23.29 2.36 12.80
C LYS A 50 23.99 1.99 11.49
N ALA A 51 23.43 2.41 10.35
CA ALA A 51 23.96 2.02 9.04
C ALA A 51 25.33 2.60 8.70
N TYR A 52 25.66 3.75 9.28
CA TYR A 52 26.94 4.42 9.03
C TYR A 52 27.92 4.31 10.19
N ASP A 53 27.54 3.63 11.26
CA ASP A 53 28.36 3.45 12.46
C ASP A 53 28.89 4.79 13.01
N VAL A 54 27.95 5.72 13.21
CA VAL A 54 28.27 7.09 13.63
C VAL A 54 28.53 7.13 15.12
N SER A 55 29.66 7.74 15.51
CA SER A 55 30.02 7.92 16.92
C SER A 55 28.89 8.58 17.72
N PRO A 56 28.65 8.13 18.98
CA PRO A 56 27.68 8.74 19.90
C PRO A 56 27.90 10.24 20.13
N ASP A 57 29.17 10.69 20.07
CA ASP A 57 29.57 12.08 20.32
C ASP A 57 29.25 13.02 19.14
N THR A 58 28.79 12.46 18.01
CA THR A 58 28.44 13.27 16.83
C THR A 58 27.20 14.10 17.11
N LYS A 59 27.29 15.42 16.84
CA LYS A 59 26.19 16.37 17.04
C LYS A 59 24.92 15.91 16.32
N ASP A 60 23.79 15.87 17.03
CA ASP A 60 22.51 15.45 16.49
C ASP A 60 22.11 16.20 15.21
N LYS A 61 22.36 17.52 15.17
CA LYS A 61 22.09 18.34 13.99
C LYS A 61 22.79 17.78 12.73
N SER A 62 24.06 17.43 12.85
CA SER A 62 24.82 16.86 11.71
C SER A 62 24.26 15.51 11.27
N VAL A 63 23.87 14.67 12.25
CA VAL A 63 23.25 13.37 11.96
C VAL A 63 21.92 13.56 11.22
N HIS A 64 21.06 14.47 11.69
CA HIS A 64 19.78 14.76 11.06
C HIS A 64 19.95 15.27 9.61
N GLU A 65 20.93 16.15 9.37
CA GLU A 65 21.22 16.66 8.03
C GLU A 65 21.69 15.56 7.09
N MET A 66 22.63 14.71 7.54
CA MET A 66 23.15 13.60 6.73
C MET A 66 22.10 12.53 6.48
N ALA A 67 21.31 12.18 7.49
CA ALA A 67 20.19 11.25 7.37
C ALA A 67 19.17 11.76 6.35
N SER A 68 18.82 13.05 6.41
CA SER A 68 17.88 13.67 5.47
C SER A 68 18.42 13.68 4.05
N LYS A 69 19.71 13.98 3.84
CA LYS A 69 20.38 13.90 2.53
C LYS A 69 20.36 12.47 1.98
N THR A 70 20.67 11.48 2.83
CA THR A 70 20.68 10.07 2.43
C THR A 70 19.26 9.61 2.08
N PHE A 71 18.26 9.99 2.85
CA PHE A 71 16.87 9.67 2.60
C PHE A 71 16.33 10.32 1.31
N ALA A 72 16.75 11.57 1.01
CA ALA A 72 16.35 12.29 -0.21
C ALA A 72 16.98 11.71 -1.49
N ASN A 73 17.96 10.83 -1.37
CA ASN A 73 18.52 10.15 -2.53
C ASN A 73 17.45 9.29 -3.20
N THR A 74 17.16 9.55 -4.47
CA THR A 74 16.09 8.88 -5.23
C THR A 74 16.24 7.37 -5.27
N LYS A 75 17.48 6.85 -5.35
CA LYS A 75 17.74 5.41 -5.36
C LYS A 75 17.47 4.78 -3.99
N VAL A 76 17.86 5.45 -2.91
CA VAL A 76 17.57 5.01 -1.53
C VAL A 76 16.06 5.01 -1.30
N LEU A 77 15.37 6.08 -1.68
CA LEU A 77 13.93 6.20 -1.54
C LEU A 77 13.18 5.11 -2.33
N SER A 78 13.61 4.86 -3.57
CA SER A 78 13.04 3.77 -4.39
C SER A 78 13.24 2.41 -3.73
N ARG A 79 14.42 2.17 -3.13
CA ARG A 79 14.71 0.91 -2.42
C ARG A 79 13.84 0.76 -1.17
N ILE A 80 13.67 1.83 -0.38
CA ILE A 80 12.77 1.83 0.80
C ILE A 80 11.35 1.42 0.38
N LYS A 81 10.81 2.06 -0.66
CA LYS A 81 9.47 1.73 -1.18
C LYS A 81 9.37 0.27 -1.64
N ALA A 82 10.39 -0.24 -2.32
CA ALA A 82 10.41 -1.63 -2.77
C ALA A 82 10.39 -2.61 -1.59
N ILE A 83 11.16 -2.36 -0.52
CA ILE A 83 11.18 -3.20 0.68
C ILE A 83 9.83 -3.13 1.40
N GLN A 84 9.26 -1.93 1.55
CA GLN A 84 7.95 -1.76 2.18
C GLN A 84 6.84 -2.49 1.41
N HIS A 85 6.85 -2.39 0.09
CA HIS A 85 5.92 -3.13 -0.76
C HIS A 85 6.08 -4.63 -0.59
N GLN A 86 7.32 -5.15 -0.62
CA GLN A 86 7.58 -6.58 -0.43
C GLN A 86 7.06 -7.06 0.93
N LYS A 87 7.32 -6.31 2.01
CA LYS A 87 6.82 -6.65 3.35
C LYS A 87 5.29 -6.67 3.41
N ALA A 88 4.63 -5.70 2.77
CA ALA A 88 3.18 -5.67 2.71
C ALA A 88 2.61 -6.89 1.97
N GLU A 89 3.24 -7.28 0.85
CA GLU A 89 2.86 -8.49 0.11
C GLU A 89 3.11 -9.78 0.93
N ASP A 90 4.24 -9.87 1.63
CA ASP A 90 4.56 -11.03 2.48
C ASP A 90 3.54 -11.16 3.62
N GLN A 91 3.15 -10.04 4.26
CA GLN A 91 2.11 -10.02 5.29
C GLN A 91 0.74 -10.43 4.73
N ARG A 92 0.39 -9.92 3.55
CA ARG A 92 -0.84 -10.29 2.86
C ARG A 92 -0.88 -11.78 2.55
N MET A 93 0.19 -12.33 2.01
CA MET A 93 0.30 -13.77 1.72
C MET A 93 0.22 -14.63 2.96
N LEU A 94 0.83 -14.18 4.07
CA LEU A 94 0.71 -14.86 5.35
C LEU A 94 -0.74 -14.87 5.84
N GLY A 95 -1.44 -13.73 5.74
CA GLY A 95 -2.86 -13.63 6.09
C GLY A 95 -3.74 -14.58 5.26
N ILE A 96 -3.48 -14.69 3.95
CA ILE A 96 -4.20 -15.63 3.07
C ILE A 96 -3.98 -17.09 3.52
N LYS A 97 -2.72 -17.47 3.79
CA LYS A 97 -2.41 -18.83 4.25
C LYS A 97 -3.07 -19.17 5.59
N GLN A 98 -3.12 -18.19 6.51
CA GLN A 98 -3.81 -18.36 7.79
C GLN A 98 -5.32 -18.52 7.60
N ALA A 99 -5.93 -17.73 6.71
CA ALA A 99 -7.36 -17.86 6.39
C ALA A 99 -7.67 -19.22 5.75
N GLU A 100 -6.86 -19.67 4.80
CA GLU A 100 -7.00 -21.00 4.19
C GLU A 100 -6.88 -22.12 5.23
N PHE A 101 -5.92 -22.02 6.15
CA PHE A 101 -5.77 -22.98 7.24
C PHE A 101 -7.02 -23.04 8.12
N ILE A 102 -7.55 -21.88 8.55
CA ILE A 102 -8.76 -21.80 9.37
C ILE A 102 -9.95 -22.41 8.63
N MET A 103 -10.13 -22.05 7.36
CA MET A 103 -11.22 -22.60 6.54
C MET A 103 -11.15 -24.11 6.44
N LYS A 104 -9.95 -24.66 6.21
CA LYS A 104 -9.75 -26.13 6.15
C LYS A 104 -10.05 -26.82 7.47
N GLN A 105 -9.72 -26.20 8.61
CA GLN A 105 -10.05 -26.76 9.91
C GLN A 105 -11.56 -26.71 10.17
N LEU A 106 -12.23 -25.62 9.83
CA LEU A 106 -13.70 -25.51 9.94
C LEU A 106 -14.42 -26.52 9.05
N GLU A 107 -13.94 -26.72 7.83
CA GLU A 107 -14.49 -27.73 6.90
C GLU A 107 -14.35 -29.13 7.48
N LYS A 108 -13.19 -29.47 8.04
CA LYS A 108 -12.97 -30.75 8.72
C LYS A 108 -13.94 -30.92 9.88
N GLU A 109 -14.08 -29.91 10.73
CA GLU A 109 -14.99 -29.94 11.89
C GLU A 109 -16.44 -30.07 11.47
N ALA A 110 -16.87 -29.40 10.40
CA ALA A 110 -18.23 -29.45 9.87
C ALA A 110 -18.60 -30.79 9.25
N THR A 111 -17.63 -31.51 8.69
CA THR A 111 -17.84 -32.79 7.98
C THR A 111 -17.61 -34.02 8.86
N ASP A 112 -16.97 -33.86 10.03
CA ASP A 112 -16.70 -34.94 10.94
C ASP A 112 -18.00 -35.45 11.57
N MET A 113 -18.37 -36.71 11.28
CA MET A 113 -19.60 -37.33 11.77
C MET A 113 -19.52 -37.73 13.25
N ASP A 114 -18.34 -37.83 13.81
CA ASP A 114 -18.13 -38.13 15.24
C ASP A 114 -18.34 -36.88 16.11
N ASN A 115 -18.33 -35.69 15.52
CA ASN A 115 -18.68 -34.45 16.20
C ASN A 115 -20.17 -34.31 16.44
N ASN A 116 -20.53 -33.67 17.56
CA ASN A 116 -21.92 -33.37 17.83
C ASN A 116 -22.53 -32.39 16.80
N SER A 117 -23.82 -32.47 16.58
CA SER A 117 -24.53 -31.64 15.58
C SER A 117 -24.37 -30.15 15.80
N ALA A 118 -24.27 -29.70 17.09
CA ALA A 118 -24.10 -28.28 17.40
C ALA A 118 -22.75 -27.76 16.97
N SER A 119 -21.66 -28.52 17.17
CA SER A 119 -20.31 -28.16 16.70
C SER A 119 -20.25 -28.06 15.18
N ARG A 120 -20.83 -29.02 14.50
CA ARG A 120 -20.89 -29.05 13.04
C ARG A 120 -21.66 -27.84 12.46
N ILE A 121 -22.84 -27.54 13.03
CA ILE A 121 -23.64 -26.36 12.63
C ILE A 121 -22.85 -25.08 12.92
N ARG A 122 -22.15 -25.01 14.06
CA ARG A 122 -21.34 -23.84 14.42
C ARG A 122 -20.17 -23.63 13.45
N ALA A 123 -19.52 -24.70 13.03
CA ALA A 123 -18.46 -24.64 12.04
C ALA A 123 -18.97 -24.09 10.69
N LEU A 124 -20.12 -24.60 10.22
CA LEU A 124 -20.77 -24.12 9.00
C LEU A 124 -21.20 -22.65 9.10
N GLU A 125 -21.73 -22.24 10.26
CA GLU A 125 -22.08 -20.84 10.51
C GLU A 125 -20.86 -19.92 10.44
N LEU A 126 -19.74 -20.32 11.06
CA LEU A 126 -18.49 -19.57 11.01
C LEU A 126 -17.92 -19.49 9.59
N MET A 127 -17.96 -20.57 8.83
CA MET A 127 -17.59 -20.58 7.42
C MET A 127 -18.46 -19.62 6.62
N GLY A 128 -19.77 -19.65 6.82
CA GLY A 128 -20.72 -18.77 6.14
C GLY A 128 -20.54 -17.28 6.43
N LYS A 129 -19.99 -16.94 7.61
CA LYS A 129 -19.65 -15.57 8.00
C LYS A 129 -18.34 -15.06 7.43
N THR A 130 -17.50 -15.93 6.85
CA THR A 130 -16.26 -15.47 6.25
C THR A 130 -16.52 -14.61 5.02
N HIS A 131 -15.64 -13.65 4.79
CA HIS A 131 -15.73 -12.76 3.63
C HIS A 131 -15.71 -13.51 2.29
N MET A 132 -15.06 -14.67 2.24
CA MET A 132 -14.99 -15.49 1.02
C MET A 132 -16.33 -16.13 0.64
N VAL A 133 -17.12 -16.52 1.63
CA VAL A 133 -18.43 -17.17 1.41
C VAL A 133 -19.55 -16.14 1.41
N GLY A 134 -19.50 -15.15 2.29
CA GLY A 134 -20.39 -13.99 2.32
C GLY A 134 -21.88 -14.30 2.53
N LEU A 135 -22.25 -15.53 2.93
CA LEU A 135 -23.64 -15.95 3.09
C LEU A 135 -24.39 -15.17 4.19
N PHE A 136 -23.66 -14.74 5.23
CA PHE A 136 -24.20 -13.99 6.37
C PHE A 136 -23.50 -12.64 6.54
N ALA A 137 -22.81 -12.17 5.51
CA ALA A 137 -22.28 -10.82 5.52
C ALA A 137 -23.49 -9.88 5.46
N ASP A 138 -23.76 -9.16 6.55
CA ASP A 138 -24.55 -7.95 6.43
C ASP A 138 -23.90 -7.12 5.32
N LYS A 139 -24.66 -6.84 4.28
CA LYS A 139 -24.23 -5.92 3.22
C LYS A 139 -24.05 -4.55 3.88
N LEU A 140 -22.90 -4.33 4.48
CA LEU A 140 -22.38 -2.99 4.60
C LEU A 140 -22.14 -2.53 3.17
N GLU A 141 -23.18 -2.01 2.53
CA GLU A 141 -23.01 -1.09 1.42
C GLU A 141 -22.24 0.09 1.97
N ILE A 142 -20.92 -0.05 2.03
CA ILE A 142 -20.07 1.12 2.00
C ILE A 142 -20.32 1.64 0.58
N LYS A 143 -21.29 2.54 0.44
CA LYS A 143 -21.31 3.47 -0.66
C LYS A 143 -20.00 4.23 -0.56
N SER A 144 -18.97 3.71 -1.20
CA SER A 144 -17.86 4.53 -1.63
C SER A 144 -18.47 5.49 -2.67
N GLU A 145 -19.11 6.54 -2.18
CA GLU A 145 -19.31 7.72 -2.99
C GLU A 145 -17.91 8.05 -3.47
N ASN A 146 -17.70 7.89 -4.78
CA ASN A 146 -16.47 8.26 -5.45
C ASN A 146 -16.17 9.69 -5.03
N ILE A 147 -15.27 9.84 -4.06
CA ILE A 147 -14.77 11.14 -3.63
C ILE A 147 -13.75 11.58 -4.69
N ASN A 148 -14.25 11.79 -5.91
CA ASN A 148 -13.61 12.65 -6.90
C ASN A 148 -14.13 14.08 -6.72
N MET A 149 -14.35 14.48 -5.46
CA MET A 149 -14.69 15.85 -5.15
C MET A 149 -13.40 16.68 -5.15
N THR A 150 -13.46 17.80 -5.84
CA THR A 150 -12.41 18.81 -5.75
C THR A 150 -12.38 19.41 -4.33
N ALA A 151 -11.25 20.00 -3.94
CA ALA A 151 -11.11 20.63 -2.62
C ALA A 151 -12.21 21.70 -2.39
N ASP A 152 -12.59 22.43 -3.44
CA ASP A 152 -13.61 23.47 -3.40
C ASP A 152 -15.02 22.90 -3.14
N GLU A 153 -15.37 21.77 -3.78
CA GLU A 153 -16.64 21.08 -3.57
C GLU A 153 -16.76 20.51 -2.15
N LEU A 154 -15.64 20.05 -1.58
CA LEU A 154 -15.59 19.56 -0.20
C LEU A 154 -15.78 20.70 0.81
N GLU A 155 -15.19 21.88 0.54
CA GLU A 155 -15.30 23.07 1.36
C GLU A 155 -16.75 23.61 1.37
N ASP A 156 -17.42 23.61 0.24
CA ASP A 156 -18.82 24.04 0.11
C ASP A 156 -19.76 23.08 0.84
N GLN A 157 -19.55 21.75 0.76
CA GLN A 157 -20.35 20.80 1.53
C GLN A 157 -20.13 20.92 3.03
N LEU A 158 -18.91 21.23 3.48
CA LEU A 158 -18.61 21.47 4.89
C LEU A 158 -19.31 22.73 5.41
N LYS A 159 -19.32 23.81 4.62
CA LYS A 159 -20.03 25.06 4.94
C LYS A 159 -21.54 24.82 5.06
N ASP A 160 -22.13 24.11 4.12
CA ASP A 160 -23.55 23.79 4.13
C ASP A 160 -23.96 22.93 5.35
N LYS A 161 -23.16 21.94 5.70
CA LYS A 161 -23.40 21.11 6.89
C LYS A 161 -23.28 21.90 8.20
N LEU A 162 -22.27 22.78 8.30
CA LEU A 162 -22.10 23.67 9.46
C LEU A 162 -23.27 24.63 9.61
N GLN A 163 -23.75 25.22 8.50
CA GLN A 163 -24.87 26.14 8.52
C GLN A 163 -26.19 25.47 8.93
N LYS A 164 -26.41 24.23 8.50
CA LYS A 164 -27.55 23.41 8.96
C LYS A 164 -27.49 23.06 10.44
N LEU A 165 -26.31 22.81 10.98
CA LEU A 165 -26.13 22.54 12.41
C LEU A 165 -26.34 23.80 13.27
N LEU A 166 -25.96 24.98 12.78
CA LEU A 166 -26.17 26.26 13.46
C LEU A 166 -27.64 26.74 13.44
N ASN A 167 -28.39 26.38 12.40
CA ASN A 167 -29.80 26.77 12.27
C ASN A 167 -30.77 25.78 12.93
N ASN A 168 -30.32 24.66 13.46
CA ASN A 168 -31.12 23.66 14.16
C ASN A 168 -30.96 23.75 15.71
N ASN A 169 -30.37 24.82 16.22
CA ASN A 169 -30.33 25.22 17.63
C ASN A 169 -31.10 26.51 17.77
#